data_3f38b027af548e0cff6eb489060e9e06
#
_entry.id   3f38b027af548e0cff6eb489060e9e06
#
_cell.length_a   1.000
_cell.length_b   1.000
_cell.length_c   1.000
_cell.angle_alpha   90.00
_cell.angle_beta   90.00
_cell.angle_gamma   90.00
#
_symmetry.space_group_name_H-M   'P 1'
#
loop_
_entity.id
_entity.type
_entity.pdbx_description
1 polymer ?
#
loop_
_entity_poly.entity_id
_entity_poly.type
_entity_poly.pdbx_seq_one_letter_code
_entity_poly.pdbx_strand_id
1 'polypeptide(L)'
;HEAELALFKARDEARQEWLQYTSALDAETQARIRLTRELREALERDEFQLHFQPQVDLRTGEVLSSEALVRWMHPRRGLQAPGLFMPVAEQSQLIGPIGDWILRWACRSLKTWRQAGLSVVRVSVNISLVQFQLGDFPGRVQRILSEENVSTDDLTLEITESVFEDASDDLKHQ
;
A
#
# COMPACT_ATOMS: atom_id res chain seq x y z
N HIS A 1 -32.41 4.65 2.48
CA HIS A 1 -31.09 5.24 2.23
C HIS A 1 -30.29 5.45 3.54
N GLU A 2 -30.87 6.16 4.55
CA GLU A 2 -30.21 6.40 5.85
C GLU A 2 -29.94 5.11 6.63
N ALA A 3 -30.94 4.23 6.72
CA ALA A 3 -30.81 2.94 7.36
C ALA A 3 -29.83 1.99 6.61
N GLU A 4 -29.75 2.08 5.30
CA GLU A 4 -28.82 1.31 4.47
C GLU A 4 -27.38 1.73 4.69
N LEU A 5 -27.11 3.04 4.84
CA LEU A 5 -25.79 3.58 5.15
C LEU A 5 -25.31 3.15 6.54
N ALA A 6 -26.21 3.22 7.55
CA ALA A 6 -25.90 2.76 8.90
C ALA A 6 -25.64 1.25 8.95
N LEU A 7 -26.42 0.45 8.21
CA LEU A 7 -26.24 -0.98 8.10
C LEU A 7 -24.94 -1.34 7.38
N PHE A 8 -24.59 -0.61 6.32
CA PHE A 8 -23.34 -0.82 5.59
C PHE A 8 -22.12 -0.62 6.50
N LYS A 9 -22.10 0.47 7.28
CA LYS A 9 -20.99 0.74 8.19
C LYS A 9 -20.96 -0.21 9.39
N ALA A 10 -22.12 -0.62 9.93
CA ALA A 10 -22.20 -1.61 11.00
C ALA A 10 -21.62 -2.98 10.59
N ARG A 11 -21.71 -3.33 9.31
CA ARG A 11 -21.09 -4.55 8.76
C ARG A 11 -19.56 -4.42 8.57
N ASP A 12 -19.08 -3.22 8.31
CA ASP A 12 -17.65 -2.91 8.10
C ASP A 12 -16.89 -2.86 9.46
N GLU A 13 -17.60 -2.40 10.51
CA GLU A 13 -17.08 -2.32 11.89
C GLU A 13 -17.61 -3.49 12.73
N ALA A 14 -17.10 -4.69 12.55
CA ALA A 14 -17.55 -5.96 13.14
C ALA A 14 -17.77 -6.01 14.69
N ARG A 15 -17.84 -4.87 15.37
CA ARG A 15 -18.00 -4.70 16.82
C ARG A 15 -19.25 -3.96 17.29
N GLN A 16 -20.11 -3.43 16.37
CA GLN A 16 -21.33 -2.72 16.79
C GLN A 16 -22.56 -3.26 16.06
N GLU A 17 -23.49 -3.85 16.80
CA GLU A 17 -24.77 -4.36 16.26
C GLU A 17 -25.70 -3.25 15.76
N TRP A 18 -25.50 -1.99 16.20
CA TRP A 18 -26.35 -0.85 15.86
C TRP A 18 -25.54 0.43 15.67
N LEU A 19 -25.64 1.02 14.49
CA LEU A 19 -25.13 2.36 14.19
C LEU A 19 -26.30 3.29 13.90
N GLN A 20 -26.41 4.37 14.67
CA GLN A 20 -27.41 5.41 14.40
C GLN A 20 -26.90 6.27 13.23
N TYR A 21 -27.76 6.47 12.23
CA TYR A 21 -27.48 7.41 11.14
C TYR A 21 -27.19 8.81 11.70
N THR A 22 -26.10 9.40 11.23
CA THR A 22 -25.76 10.79 11.50
C THR A 22 -25.27 11.45 10.21
N SER A 23 -25.42 12.78 10.13
CA SER A 23 -24.86 13.54 9.00
C SER A 23 -23.33 13.41 8.90
N ALA A 24 -22.64 13.14 10.01
CA ALA A 24 -21.21 12.86 10.05
C ALA A 24 -20.89 11.52 9.35
N LEU A 25 -21.69 10.48 9.55
CA LEU A 25 -21.55 9.18 8.90
C LEU A 25 -21.72 9.29 7.38
N ASP A 26 -22.67 10.10 6.91
CA ASP A 26 -22.86 10.36 5.49
C ASP A 26 -21.65 11.11 4.89
N ALA A 27 -21.18 12.16 5.58
CA ALA A 27 -20.01 12.93 5.15
C ALA A 27 -18.74 12.06 5.04
N GLU A 28 -18.50 11.16 5.98
CA GLU A 28 -17.38 10.22 5.97
C GLU A 28 -17.49 9.23 4.81
N THR A 29 -18.67 8.65 4.60
CA THR A 29 -18.93 7.74 3.48
C THR A 29 -18.71 8.44 2.14
N GLN A 30 -19.19 9.66 1.98
CA GLN A 30 -18.98 10.47 0.78
C GLN A 30 -17.49 10.83 0.58
N ALA A 31 -16.77 11.11 1.66
CA ALA A 31 -15.33 11.37 1.59
C ALA A 31 -14.57 10.13 1.11
N ARG A 32 -14.91 8.95 1.61
CA ARG A 32 -14.31 7.66 1.19
C ARG A 32 -14.58 7.36 -0.29
N ILE A 33 -15.82 7.55 -0.74
CA ILE A 33 -16.19 7.37 -2.16
C ILE A 33 -15.38 8.31 -3.06
N ARG A 34 -15.25 9.58 -2.67
CA ARG A 34 -14.45 10.55 -3.42
C ARG A 34 -12.99 10.13 -3.47
N LEU A 35 -12.41 9.75 -2.33
CA LEU A 35 -11.01 9.34 -2.25
C LEU A 35 -10.73 8.09 -3.07
N THR A 36 -11.63 7.09 -3.06
CA THR A 36 -11.52 5.89 -3.90
C THR A 36 -11.47 6.25 -5.40
N ARG A 37 -12.30 7.20 -5.84
CA ARG A 37 -12.27 7.67 -7.23
C ARG A 37 -10.96 8.40 -7.54
N GLU A 38 -10.53 9.30 -6.65
CA GLU A 38 -9.27 10.04 -6.82
C GLU A 38 -8.06 9.11 -6.89
N LEU A 39 -8.05 8.01 -6.12
CA LEU A 39 -6.98 7.00 -6.17
C LEU A 39 -6.93 6.24 -7.51
N ARG A 40 -8.08 5.92 -8.12
CA ARG A 40 -8.12 5.33 -9.46
C ARG A 40 -7.54 6.28 -10.50
N GLU A 41 -7.98 7.54 -10.45
CA GLU A 41 -7.46 8.58 -11.34
C GLU A 41 -5.96 8.81 -11.14
N ALA A 42 -5.47 8.72 -9.89
CA ALA A 42 -4.06 8.86 -9.56
C ALA A 42 -3.16 7.80 -10.22
N LEU A 43 -3.63 6.55 -10.29
CA LEU A 43 -2.93 5.47 -11.01
C LEU A 43 -2.84 5.74 -12.52
N GLU A 44 -3.91 6.29 -13.11
CA GLU A 44 -3.97 6.59 -14.54
C GLU A 44 -3.14 7.82 -14.93
N ARG A 45 -2.92 8.75 -13.97
CA ARG A 45 -2.25 10.04 -14.21
C ARG A 45 -0.84 10.11 -13.67
N ASP A 46 -0.25 8.97 -13.24
CA ASP A 46 1.09 8.93 -12.66
C ASP A 46 1.28 9.91 -11.49
N GLU A 47 0.25 10.06 -10.63
CA GLU A 47 0.32 10.95 -9.48
C GLU A 47 1.05 10.32 -8.28
N PHE A 48 1.38 9.03 -8.32
CA PHE A 48 2.20 8.38 -7.30
C PHE A 48 3.69 8.57 -7.58
N GLN A 49 4.46 8.62 -6.50
CA GLN A 49 5.92 8.61 -6.55
C GLN A 49 6.49 7.80 -5.39
N LEU A 50 7.71 7.27 -5.56
CA LEU A 50 8.44 6.62 -4.48
C LEU A 50 9.48 7.58 -3.90
N HIS A 51 9.45 7.71 -2.58
CA HIS A 51 10.57 8.23 -1.80
C HIS A 51 11.35 7.05 -1.27
N PHE A 52 12.66 7.19 -1.16
CA PHE A 52 13.53 6.10 -0.74
C PHE A 52 14.27 6.50 0.53
N GLN A 53 14.16 5.66 1.55
CA GLN A 53 14.89 5.83 2.81
C GLN A 53 16.05 4.85 2.85
N PRO A 54 17.31 5.33 2.82
CA PRO A 54 18.47 4.45 2.83
C PRO A 54 18.64 3.77 4.18
N GLN A 55 19.00 2.50 4.14
CA GLN A 55 19.41 1.70 5.30
C GLN A 55 20.91 1.49 5.22
N VAL A 56 21.63 1.91 6.24
CA VAL A 56 23.10 1.93 6.25
C VAL A 56 23.67 0.95 7.28
N ASP A 57 24.81 0.37 6.96
CA ASP A 57 25.64 -0.34 7.92
C ASP A 57 26.26 0.70 8.88
N LEU A 58 25.93 0.60 10.17
CA LEU A 58 26.42 1.55 11.19
C LEU A 58 27.94 1.50 11.40
N ARG A 59 28.59 0.43 11.01
CA ARG A 59 30.04 0.24 11.15
C ARG A 59 30.81 0.84 9.99
N THR A 60 30.30 0.70 8.76
CA THR A 60 30.97 1.14 7.53
C THR A 60 30.43 2.43 6.96
N GLY A 61 29.17 2.80 7.29
CA GLY A 61 28.45 3.90 6.68
C GLY A 61 27.94 3.60 5.26
N GLU A 62 28.12 2.38 4.77
CA GLU A 62 27.70 1.99 3.44
C GLU A 62 26.17 1.79 3.37
N VAL A 63 25.56 2.20 2.27
CA VAL A 63 24.15 1.97 2.00
C VAL A 63 23.95 0.53 1.55
N LEU A 64 23.28 -0.29 2.36
CA LEU A 64 23.02 -1.70 2.08
C LEU A 64 21.70 -1.92 1.32
N SER A 65 20.68 -1.17 1.67
CA SER A 65 19.35 -1.26 1.08
C SER A 65 18.65 0.09 1.11
N SER A 66 17.49 0.14 0.52
CA SER A 66 16.63 1.34 0.58
C SER A 66 15.16 0.94 0.66
N GLU A 67 14.43 1.50 1.60
CA GLU A 67 12.99 1.29 1.73
C GLU A 67 12.23 2.20 0.78
N ALA A 68 11.35 1.61 -0.03
CA ALA A 68 10.48 2.32 -0.96
C ALA A 68 9.20 2.76 -0.25
N LEU A 69 9.04 4.05 -0.10
CA LEU A 69 7.93 4.68 0.60
C LEU A 69 7.05 5.43 -0.39
N VAL A 70 5.86 4.89 -0.66
CA VAL A 70 4.92 5.52 -1.58
C VAL A 70 4.47 6.90 -1.06
N ARG A 71 4.33 7.83 -1.99
CA ARG A 71 3.76 9.17 -1.79
C ARG A 71 2.78 9.46 -2.90
N TRP A 72 1.74 10.21 -2.61
CA TRP A 72 0.77 10.66 -3.60
C TRP A 72 0.88 12.17 -3.80
N MET A 73 1.27 12.58 -5.00
CA MET A 73 1.31 13.98 -5.41
C MET A 73 -0.09 14.40 -5.86
N HIS A 74 -0.96 14.64 -4.88
CA HIS A 74 -2.35 15.01 -5.18
C HIS A 74 -2.42 16.43 -5.77
N PRO A 75 -3.11 16.64 -6.93
CA PRO A 75 -3.07 17.90 -7.68
C PRO A 75 -3.57 19.12 -6.88
N ARG A 76 -4.43 18.91 -5.89
CA ARG A 76 -4.99 19.99 -5.06
C ARG A 76 -4.46 20.04 -3.63
N ARG A 77 -4.04 18.88 -3.08
CA ARG A 77 -3.60 18.74 -1.67
C ARG A 77 -2.09 18.63 -1.52
N GLY A 78 -1.37 18.59 -2.64
CA GLY A 78 0.08 18.40 -2.64
C GLY A 78 0.49 17.00 -2.19
N LEU A 79 1.68 16.86 -1.63
CA LEU A 79 2.26 15.59 -1.23
C LEU A 79 1.49 14.96 -0.06
N GLN A 80 0.92 13.78 -0.28
CA GLN A 80 0.18 13.02 0.70
C GLN A 80 0.97 11.80 1.17
N ALA A 81 1.03 11.61 2.50
CA ALA A 81 1.63 10.43 3.13
C ALA A 81 0.70 9.21 3.03
N PRO A 82 1.25 7.98 3.01
CA PRO A 82 0.46 6.75 2.83
C PRO A 82 -0.65 6.58 3.87
N GLY A 83 -0.45 6.94 5.13
CA GLY A 83 -1.48 6.84 6.18
C GLY A 83 -2.79 7.58 5.88
N LEU A 84 -2.78 8.53 4.94
CA LEU A 84 -3.98 9.28 4.54
C LEU A 84 -4.83 8.57 3.47
N PHE A 85 -4.28 7.62 2.73
CA PHE A 85 -4.97 7.00 1.61
C PHE A 85 -4.87 5.46 1.57
N MET A 86 -3.87 4.87 2.20
CA MET A 86 -3.70 3.40 2.19
C MET A 86 -4.90 2.65 2.80
N PRO A 87 -5.50 3.09 3.93
CA PRO A 87 -6.67 2.41 4.47
C PRO A 87 -7.84 2.37 3.46
N VAL A 88 -8.05 3.44 2.71
CA VAL A 88 -9.09 3.48 1.67
C VAL A 88 -8.70 2.62 0.46
N ALA A 89 -7.42 2.57 0.10
CA ALA A 89 -6.92 1.69 -0.95
C ALA A 89 -7.13 0.22 -0.61
N GLU A 90 -6.93 -0.18 0.65
CA GLU A 90 -7.19 -1.53 1.15
C GLU A 90 -8.68 -1.88 1.10
N GLN A 91 -9.54 -1.06 1.70
CA GLN A 91 -10.99 -1.27 1.72
C GLN A 91 -11.60 -1.32 0.31
N SER A 92 -11.07 -0.55 -0.63
CA SER A 92 -11.53 -0.50 -2.03
C SER A 92 -10.81 -1.49 -2.95
N GLN A 93 -9.92 -2.33 -2.42
CA GLN A 93 -9.06 -3.27 -3.15
C GLN A 93 -8.11 -2.61 -4.19
N LEU A 94 -8.00 -1.29 -4.18
CA LEU A 94 -7.04 -0.56 -5.01
C LEU A 94 -5.59 -0.77 -4.57
N ILE A 95 -5.40 -1.33 -3.36
CA ILE A 95 -4.08 -1.73 -2.87
C ILE A 95 -3.39 -2.76 -3.78
N GLY A 96 -4.15 -3.59 -4.50
CA GLY A 96 -3.60 -4.52 -5.50
C GLY A 96 -2.86 -3.78 -6.62
N PRO A 97 -3.56 -3.01 -7.47
CA PRO A 97 -2.93 -2.26 -8.55
C PRO A 97 -1.92 -1.20 -8.06
N ILE A 98 -2.14 -0.55 -6.91
CA ILE A 98 -1.16 0.37 -6.31
C ILE A 98 0.11 -0.39 -5.91
N GLY A 99 -0.03 -1.57 -5.29
CA GLY A 99 1.12 -2.41 -4.91
C GLY A 99 1.91 -2.92 -6.12
N ASP A 100 1.24 -3.32 -7.19
CA ASP A 100 1.91 -3.70 -8.44
C ASP A 100 2.69 -2.52 -9.04
N TRP A 101 2.14 -1.32 -8.98
CA TRP A 101 2.81 -0.09 -9.39
C TRP A 101 4.05 0.17 -8.51
N ILE A 102 3.93 0.08 -7.18
CA ILE A 102 5.04 0.26 -6.23
C ILE A 102 6.17 -0.72 -6.53
N LEU A 103 5.85 -2.01 -6.68
CA LEU A 103 6.84 -3.05 -6.98
C LEU A 103 7.59 -2.78 -8.28
N ARG A 104 6.90 -2.43 -9.36
CA ARG A 104 7.52 -2.10 -10.66
C ARG A 104 8.47 -0.92 -10.53
N TRP A 105 8.04 0.16 -9.89
CA TRP A 105 8.86 1.35 -9.75
C TRP A 105 10.05 1.15 -8.81
N ALA A 106 9.91 0.35 -7.75
CA ALA A 106 11.01 -0.04 -6.89
C ALA A 106 12.09 -0.82 -7.68
N CYS A 107 11.67 -1.81 -8.47
CA CYS A 107 12.57 -2.57 -9.34
C CYS A 107 13.29 -1.68 -10.37
N ARG A 108 12.57 -0.77 -11.04
CA ARG A 108 13.15 0.18 -12.00
C ARG A 108 14.16 1.12 -11.38
N SER A 109 13.84 1.61 -10.17
CA SER A 109 14.74 2.49 -9.43
C SER A 109 16.03 1.78 -9.07
N LEU A 110 15.97 0.54 -8.58
CA LEU A 110 17.14 -0.26 -8.26
C LEU A 110 18.04 -0.47 -9.49
N LYS A 111 17.46 -0.79 -10.64
CA LYS A 111 18.20 -0.91 -11.91
C LYS A 111 18.89 0.41 -12.29
N THR A 112 18.16 1.52 -12.19
CA THR A 112 18.71 2.86 -12.50
C THR A 112 19.91 3.19 -11.61
N TRP A 113 19.80 2.90 -10.31
CA TRP A 113 20.91 3.14 -9.38
C TRP A 113 22.14 2.28 -9.69
N ARG A 114 21.94 1.01 -9.98
CA ARG A 114 23.05 0.12 -10.39
C ARG A 114 23.72 0.56 -11.67
N GLN A 115 22.95 1.01 -12.65
CA GLN A 115 23.48 1.58 -13.90
C GLN A 115 24.27 2.87 -13.66
N ALA A 116 23.87 3.66 -12.65
CA ALA A 116 24.58 4.86 -12.22
C ALA A 116 25.80 4.56 -11.33
N GLY A 117 26.11 3.29 -11.06
CA GLY A 117 27.25 2.88 -10.23
C GLY A 117 27.03 3.00 -8.72
N LEU A 118 25.77 3.16 -8.28
CA LEU A 118 25.45 3.18 -6.85
C LEU A 118 25.43 1.74 -6.29
N SER A 119 26.06 1.56 -5.13
CA SER A 119 26.19 0.26 -4.46
C SER A 119 24.95 -0.13 -3.65
N VAL A 120 23.73 0.18 -4.13
CA VAL A 120 22.49 -0.24 -3.48
C VAL A 120 22.24 -1.70 -3.81
N VAL A 121 22.23 -2.55 -2.78
CA VAL A 121 22.12 -4.00 -2.95
C VAL A 121 20.68 -4.44 -3.11
N ARG A 122 19.76 -3.86 -2.33
CA ARG A 122 18.35 -4.27 -2.24
C ARG A 122 17.41 -3.07 -2.16
N VAL A 123 16.15 -3.33 -2.51
CA VAL A 123 15.04 -2.43 -2.20
C VAL A 123 13.99 -3.19 -1.37
N SER A 124 13.51 -2.57 -0.30
CA SER A 124 12.39 -3.10 0.48
C SER A 124 11.09 -2.36 0.15
N VAL A 125 9.99 -3.12 0.17
CA VAL A 125 8.64 -2.64 -0.14
C VAL A 125 7.68 -3.14 0.92
N ASN A 126 6.90 -2.23 1.50
CA ASN A 126 5.84 -2.56 2.43
C ASN A 126 4.66 -3.22 1.72
N ILE A 127 4.16 -4.32 2.29
CA ILE A 127 3.07 -5.12 1.75
C ILE A 127 1.93 -5.17 2.75
N SER A 128 0.72 -4.93 2.27
CA SER A 128 -0.52 -5.12 3.04
C SER A 128 -1.01 -6.57 2.95
N LEU A 129 -1.57 -7.10 4.05
CA LEU A 129 -2.23 -8.43 4.04
C LEU A 129 -3.36 -8.52 3.01
N VAL A 130 -4.08 -7.44 2.79
CA VAL A 130 -5.15 -7.42 1.79
C VAL A 130 -4.64 -7.80 0.40
N GLN A 131 -3.36 -7.49 0.08
CA GLN A 131 -2.75 -7.89 -1.20
C GLN A 131 -2.64 -9.42 -1.36
N PHE A 132 -2.42 -10.17 -0.26
CA PHE A 132 -2.43 -11.64 -0.27
C PHE A 132 -3.84 -12.18 -0.46
N GLN A 133 -4.85 -11.54 0.15
CA GLN A 133 -6.25 -11.95 0.04
C GLN A 133 -6.84 -11.73 -1.36
N LEU A 134 -6.26 -10.82 -2.15
CA LEU A 134 -6.65 -10.56 -3.54
C LEU A 134 -6.23 -11.66 -4.53
N GLY A 135 -5.61 -12.73 -4.04
CA GLY A 135 -5.22 -13.92 -4.81
C GLY A 135 -3.90 -13.77 -5.58
N ASP A 136 -3.21 -14.90 -5.72
CA ASP A 136 -1.94 -15.09 -6.45
C ASP A 136 -0.90 -13.96 -6.30
N PHE A 137 -0.75 -13.44 -5.08
CA PHE A 137 0.27 -12.41 -4.80
C PHE A 137 1.69 -12.87 -5.17
N PRO A 138 2.13 -14.12 -4.83
CA PRO A 138 3.46 -14.59 -5.22
C PRO A 138 3.67 -14.62 -6.74
N GLY A 139 2.69 -15.08 -7.51
CA GLY A 139 2.77 -15.10 -8.98
C GLY A 139 2.84 -13.70 -9.58
N ARG A 140 2.14 -12.72 -9.00
CA ARG A 140 2.24 -11.31 -9.41
C ARG A 140 3.63 -10.74 -9.15
N VAL A 141 4.21 -11.00 -7.97
CA VAL A 141 5.59 -10.57 -7.65
C VAL A 141 6.60 -11.19 -8.62
N GLN A 142 6.53 -12.50 -8.84
CA GLN A 142 7.43 -13.21 -9.76
C GLN A 142 7.35 -12.65 -11.19
N ARG A 143 6.13 -12.39 -11.68
CA ARG A 143 5.91 -11.79 -12.98
C ARG A 143 6.54 -10.40 -13.09
N ILE A 144 6.33 -9.54 -12.09
CA ILE A 144 6.91 -8.20 -12.06
C ILE A 144 8.44 -8.26 -12.05
N LEU A 145 9.03 -9.10 -11.21
CA LEU A 145 10.49 -9.29 -11.17
C LEU A 145 11.05 -9.75 -12.51
N SER A 146 10.37 -10.71 -13.15
CA SER A 146 10.74 -11.21 -14.47
C SER A 146 10.64 -10.12 -15.55
N GLU A 147 9.54 -9.38 -15.61
CA GLU A 147 9.32 -8.31 -16.57
C GLU A 147 10.34 -7.17 -16.39
N GLU A 148 10.66 -6.82 -15.16
CA GLU A 148 11.65 -5.78 -14.87
C GLU A 148 13.10 -6.31 -14.86
N ASN A 149 13.32 -7.62 -15.02
CA ASN A 149 14.64 -8.28 -15.00
C ASN A 149 15.44 -7.96 -13.71
N VAL A 150 14.79 -8.19 -12.56
CA VAL A 150 15.35 -8.02 -11.21
C VAL A 150 15.31 -9.36 -10.50
N SER A 151 16.37 -9.70 -9.76
CA SER A 151 16.45 -10.94 -8.98
C SER A 151 15.55 -10.89 -7.75
N THR A 152 15.04 -12.03 -7.32
CA THR A 152 14.34 -12.18 -6.03
C THR A 152 15.21 -11.74 -4.84
N ASP A 153 16.53 -11.94 -4.92
CA ASP A 153 17.48 -11.53 -3.87
C ASP A 153 17.62 -10.01 -3.73
N ASP A 154 17.15 -9.28 -4.71
CA ASP A 154 17.23 -7.81 -4.78
C ASP A 154 16.01 -7.11 -4.14
N LEU A 155 14.95 -7.86 -3.85
CA LEU A 155 13.69 -7.36 -3.29
C LEU A 155 13.45 -7.94 -1.89
N THR A 156 13.14 -7.07 -0.94
CA THR A 156 12.63 -7.46 0.38
C THR A 156 11.16 -7.03 0.48
N LEU A 157 10.29 -7.93 0.89
CA LEU A 157 8.88 -7.62 1.17
C LEU A 157 8.71 -7.50 2.69
N GLU A 158 8.26 -6.34 3.14
CA GLU A 158 8.07 -6.03 4.56
C GLU A 158 6.58 -6.07 4.91
N ILE A 159 6.23 -6.85 5.92
CA ILE A 159 4.87 -6.96 6.44
C ILE A 159 4.87 -6.35 7.84
N THR A 160 4.00 -5.39 8.12
CA THR A 160 3.93 -4.72 9.41
C THR A 160 3.23 -5.57 10.48
N GLU A 161 3.65 -5.44 11.75
CA GLU A 161 3.11 -6.24 12.89
C GLU A 161 1.61 -6.06 13.12
N SER A 162 1.05 -4.89 12.87
CA SER A 162 -0.40 -4.64 12.98
C SER A 162 -1.26 -5.63 12.16
N VAL A 163 -0.65 -6.23 11.18
CA VAL A 163 -1.18 -7.26 10.31
C VAL A 163 -1.35 -8.61 11.02
N PHE A 164 -0.48 -8.94 11.98
CA PHE A 164 -0.55 -10.19 12.74
C PHE A 164 -1.53 -10.11 13.93
N GLU A 165 -1.79 -8.94 14.47
CA GLU A 165 -2.75 -8.74 15.56
C GLU A 165 -4.19 -8.99 15.07
N ASP A 166 -4.58 -8.45 13.92
CA ASP A 166 -5.90 -8.70 13.33
C ASP A 166 -6.11 -10.17 12.93
N ALA A 167 -5.08 -10.81 12.34
CA ALA A 167 -5.15 -12.23 11.99
C ALA A 167 -5.17 -13.17 13.20
N SER A 168 -4.57 -12.77 14.33
CA SER A 168 -4.55 -13.58 15.56
C SER A 168 -5.89 -13.53 16.31
N ASP A 169 -6.64 -12.46 16.19
CA ASP A 169 -7.97 -12.33 16.80
C ASP A 169 -9.02 -13.16 16.03
N ASP A 170 -8.92 -13.26 14.72
CA ASP A 170 -9.77 -14.14 13.91
C ASP A 170 -9.50 -15.63 14.19
N LEU A 171 -8.26 -16.00 14.50
CA LEU A 171 -7.89 -17.38 14.86
C LEU A 171 -8.32 -17.78 16.29
N LYS A 172 -8.56 -16.82 17.20
CA LYS A 172 -9.03 -17.09 18.59
C LYS A 172 -10.54 -17.28 18.66
N HIS A 173 -11.28 -16.99 17.60
CA HIS A 173 -12.74 -17.10 17.53
C HIS A 173 -13.23 -18.25 16.63
N GLN A 174 -12.34 -19.14 16.15
CA GLN A 174 -12.65 -20.42 15.51
C GLN A 174 -12.34 -21.58 16.47
#